data_618e4dd951626930cae0d99f852c514a
#
_entry.id   618e4dd951626930cae0d99f852c514a
#
_cell.length_a   1.000
_cell.length_b   1.000
_cell.length_c   1.000
_cell.angle_alpha   90.00
_cell.angle_beta   90.00
_cell.angle_gamma   90.00
#
_symmetry.space_group_name_H-M   'P 1'
#
loop_
_entity.id
_entity.type
_entity.pdbx_description
1 polymer ?
#
loop_
_entity_poly.entity_id
_entity_poly.type
_entity_poly.pdbx_seq_one_letter_code
_entity_poly.pdbx_strand_id
1 'polypeptide(L)'
;MRLAKGDGSFRIAKFAFGDDEIDYSLFVTNTGSAYQDLSILQTPVLEAFTNNDSLMKSTLLSLSDENLLYLPILELNEVRSADVDRHTNSMFTVAVNKETEDKFNSSHKVMYAANPGARHIEIDQGIDSVNVPATMTLSSDLIETQYLITIDNRFAKIINETSTISAPVAFVDDDQVANYFITTSTSPTFVTYNSNTSTTSTAECIEGSRGTILKFRLLAAMELHGGALFDDLGSTINMTDNTAGSSSNYKYIDSTIGIKGITTGYRVDLPVRFIRFNTD
;
A
#
# COMPACT_ATOMS: atom_id res chain seq x y z
N MET A 1 26.12 -20.76 15.48
CA MET A 1 26.02 -21.83 16.52
C MET A 1 26.56 -23.20 16.12
N ARG A 2 26.69 -23.56 14.84
CA ARG A 2 27.28 -24.86 14.42
C ARG A 2 28.82 -24.90 14.52
N LEU A 3 29.48 -23.77 14.34
CA LEU A 3 30.95 -23.64 14.51
C LEU A 3 31.42 -23.82 15.98
N ALA A 4 30.53 -23.61 16.95
CA ALA A 4 30.87 -23.68 18.37
C ALA A 4 30.85 -25.10 18.96
N LYS A 5 30.45 -26.12 18.20
CA LYS A 5 30.35 -27.51 18.70
C LYS A 5 31.71 -28.22 18.80
N GLY A 6 32.78 -27.76 18.12
CA GLY A 6 34.12 -28.32 18.26
C GLY A 6 34.30 -29.80 17.92
N ASP A 7 33.25 -30.46 17.41
CA ASP A 7 33.24 -31.91 17.15
C ASP A 7 33.71 -32.31 15.75
N GLY A 8 34.25 -31.35 14.98
CA GLY A 8 34.76 -31.59 13.62
C GLY A 8 33.67 -31.94 12.58
N SER A 9 32.39 -31.93 12.98
CA SER A 9 31.27 -32.28 12.09
C SER A 9 30.92 -31.19 11.10
N PHE A 10 31.39 -29.96 11.31
CA PHE A 10 31.20 -28.83 10.41
C PHE A 10 32.46 -28.52 9.61
N ARG A 11 32.39 -28.76 8.32
CA ARG A 11 33.45 -28.42 7.36
C ARG A 11 32.90 -27.46 6.32
N ILE A 12 33.52 -26.28 6.23
CA ILE A 12 33.19 -25.33 5.15
C ILE A 12 33.86 -25.85 3.87
N ALA A 13 33.05 -26.27 2.91
CA ALA A 13 33.53 -26.87 1.66
C ALA A 13 33.66 -25.83 0.52
N LYS A 14 32.88 -24.75 0.57
CA LYS A 14 32.87 -23.66 -0.43
C LYS A 14 32.52 -22.34 0.23
N PHE A 15 33.12 -21.27 -0.26
CA PHE A 15 32.72 -19.90 0.03
C PHE A 15 32.19 -19.29 -1.25
N ALA A 16 31.08 -18.56 -1.15
CA ALA A 16 30.61 -17.63 -2.17
C ALA A 16 30.71 -16.24 -1.57
N PHE A 17 31.40 -15.35 -2.23
CA PHE A 17 31.37 -13.93 -1.91
C PHE A 17 30.28 -13.32 -2.79
N GLY A 18 29.23 -12.76 -2.18
CA GLY A 18 28.28 -11.91 -2.88
C GLY A 18 28.90 -10.53 -3.05
N ASP A 19 29.58 -10.35 -4.13
CA ASP A 19 30.27 -9.11 -4.48
C ASP A 19 29.91 -8.69 -5.91
N ASP A 20 28.67 -8.98 -6.27
CA ASP A 20 28.09 -8.52 -7.55
C ASP A 20 27.73 -7.03 -7.51
N GLU A 21 28.00 -6.38 -6.37
CA GLU A 21 27.63 -4.99 -6.07
C GLU A 21 28.63 -3.99 -6.69
N ILE A 22 29.85 -4.43 -6.94
CA ILE A 22 30.91 -3.59 -7.49
C ILE A 22 31.30 -4.12 -8.86
N ASP A 23 31.18 -3.28 -9.88
CA ASP A 23 31.66 -3.62 -11.22
C ASP A 23 33.15 -3.42 -11.33
N TYR A 24 33.91 -4.47 -11.08
CA TYR A 24 35.39 -4.47 -11.21
C TYR A 24 35.89 -4.34 -12.64
N SER A 25 35.00 -4.47 -13.65
CA SER A 25 35.36 -4.23 -15.05
C SER A 25 35.67 -2.75 -15.34
N LEU A 26 35.26 -1.86 -14.43
CA LEU A 26 35.59 -0.43 -14.47
C LEU A 26 37.07 -0.16 -14.12
N PHE A 27 37.79 -1.16 -13.61
CA PHE A 27 39.22 -1.01 -13.31
C PHE A 27 40.05 -0.94 -14.59
N VAL A 28 40.65 0.21 -14.85
CA VAL A 28 41.51 0.45 -16.01
C VAL A 28 42.95 0.67 -15.54
N THR A 29 43.84 -0.23 -15.92
CA THR A 29 45.26 -0.25 -15.45
C THR A 29 46.09 0.98 -15.84
N ASN A 30 45.65 1.77 -16.81
CA ASN A 30 46.39 2.91 -17.39
C ASN A 30 45.92 4.29 -16.93
N THR A 31 44.91 4.38 -16.05
CA THR A 31 44.43 5.64 -15.49
C THR A 31 44.93 5.84 -14.07
N GLY A 32 45.20 7.08 -13.67
CA GLY A 32 45.65 7.38 -12.31
C GLY A 32 44.58 6.98 -11.26
N SER A 33 45.07 6.52 -10.08
CA SER A 33 44.26 5.94 -9.00
C SER A 33 43.05 6.78 -8.58
N ALA A 34 43.14 8.11 -8.61
CA ALA A 34 42.06 9.01 -8.22
C ALA A 34 40.81 8.92 -9.11
N TYR A 35 40.95 8.59 -10.39
CA TYR A 35 39.81 8.43 -11.30
C TYR A 35 39.20 7.03 -11.18
N GLN A 36 39.97 6.03 -10.88
CA GLN A 36 39.48 4.66 -10.67
C GLN A 36 38.68 4.56 -9.39
N ASP A 37 39.16 5.15 -8.32
CA ASP A 37 38.47 5.18 -7.04
C ASP A 37 37.14 5.91 -7.16
N LEU A 38 37.10 7.00 -7.90
CA LEU A 38 35.85 7.76 -8.10
C LEU A 38 34.82 6.97 -8.92
N SER A 39 35.26 6.32 -10.01
CA SER A 39 34.37 5.51 -10.85
C SER A 39 33.80 4.31 -10.09
N ILE A 40 34.62 3.65 -9.27
CA ILE A 40 34.17 2.52 -8.44
C ILE A 40 33.27 2.99 -7.31
N LEU A 41 33.59 4.11 -6.65
CA LEU A 41 32.78 4.68 -5.56
C LEU A 41 31.45 5.26 -6.03
N GLN A 42 31.34 5.66 -7.30
CA GLN A 42 30.10 6.14 -7.90
C GLN A 42 29.20 4.99 -8.41
N THR A 43 29.69 3.76 -8.43
CA THR A 43 28.82 2.61 -8.75
C THR A 43 27.74 2.52 -7.68
N PRO A 44 26.44 2.48 -8.05
CA PRO A 44 25.38 2.31 -7.08
C PRO A 44 25.59 0.99 -6.35
N VAL A 45 25.73 1.04 -5.04
CA VAL A 45 25.79 -0.15 -4.19
C VAL A 45 24.41 -0.80 -4.22
N LEU A 46 24.32 -1.91 -4.95
CA LEU A 46 23.16 -2.79 -4.91
C LEU A 46 23.27 -3.63 -3.63
N GLU A 47 22.77 -3.14 -2.52
CA GLU A 47 22.60 -3.98 -1.35
C GLU A 47 21.75 -5.21 -1.74
N ALA A 48 22.28 -6.40 -1.45
CA ALA A 48 21.48 -7.62 -1.53
C ALA A 48 20.37 -7.56 -0.49
N PHE A 49 19.23 -7.09 -0.91
CA PHE A 49 18.05 -6.99 -0.05
C PHE A 49 17.64 -8.38 0.42
N THR A 50 17.53 -8.53 1.71
CA THR A 50 16.93 -9.71 2.30
C THR A 50 15.50 -9.84 1.76
N ASN A 51 15.09 -11.03 1.41
CA ASN A 51 13.82 -11.41 0.79
C ASN A 51 12.55 -11.03 1.60
N ASN A 52 12.64 -10.01 2.45
CA ASN A 52 11.54 -9.59 3.29
C ASN A 52 10.88 -8.32 2.72
N ASP A 53 10.04 -8.50 1.72
CA ASP A 53 9.24 -7.44 1.09
C ASP A 53 8.44 -6.61 2.12
N SER A 54 8.15 -7.18 3.28
CA SER A 54 7.38 -6.49 4.33
C SER A 54 8.17 -5.40 5.04
N LEU A 55 9.49 -5.45 5.01
CA LEU A 55 10.36 -4.45 5.62
C LEU A 55 10.84 -3.38 4.62
N MET A 56 10.70 -3.64 3.33
CA MET A 56 11.13 -2.71 2.29
C MET A 56 9.98 -1.81 1.85
N LYS A 57 10.12 -0.52 2.12
CA LYS A 57 9.17 0.50 1.66
C LYS A 57 9.51 1.05 0.27
N SER A 58 10.69 0.75 -0.26
CA SER A 58 11.16 1.27 -1.55
C SER A 58 12.01 0.26 -2.29
N THR A 59 12.03 0.33 -3.61
CA THR A 59 12.91 -0.47 -4.49
C THR A 59 13.89 0.45 -5.20
N LEU A 60 14.95 -0.15 -5.79
CA LEU A 60 15.88 0.62 -6.61
C LEU A 60 15.19 1.10 -7.88
N LEU A 61 15.43 2.36 -8.19
CA LEU A 61 14.97 3.02 -9.41
C LEU A 61 16.18 3.23 -10.33
N SER A 62 16.01 2.86 -11.60
CA SER A 62 16.92 3.28 -12.67
C SER A 62 16.34 4.51 -13.33
N LEU A 63 17.00 5.65 -13.17
CA LEU A 63 16.55 6.93 -13.71
C LEU A 63 17.56 7.45 -14.73
N SER A 64 17.04 8.11 -15.77
CA SER A 64 17.87 8.80 -16.76
C SER A 64 18.44 10.13 -16.27
N ASP A 65 17.92 10.66 -15.18
CA ASP A 65 18.33 11.93 -14.59
C ASP A 65 19.06 11.72 -13.25
N GLU A 66 20.35 12.02 -13.24
CA GLU A 66 21.23 11.83 -12.08
C GLU A 66 21.10 12.95 -11.02
N ASN A 67 20.37 14.03 -11.31
CA ASN A 67 20.25 15.21 -10.44
C ASN A 67 18.96 15.25 -9.62
N LEU A 68 18.29 14.11 -9.43
CA LEU A 68 17.07 14.04 -8.66
C LEU A 68 17.33 14.18 -7.15
N LEU A 69 16.91 15.31 -6.60
CA LEU A 69 16.99 15.59 -5.17
C LEU A 69 15.80 15.01 -4.39
N TYR A 70 14.67 14.81 -5.05
CA TYR A 70 13.43 14.36 -4.43
C TYR A 70 12.83 13.22 -5.24
N LEU A 71 12.43 12.14 -4.54
CA LEU A 71 11.70 11.03 -5.12
C LEU A 71 10.22 11.12 -4.72
N PRO A 72 9.29 10.73 -5.61
CA PRO A 72 7.88 10.69 -5.28
C PRO A 72 7.57 9.59 -4.26
N ILE A 73 6.60 9.88 -3.41
CA ILE A 73 6.05 8.96 -2.41
C ILE A 73 4.62 8.61 -2.76
N LEU A 74 4.08 7.62 -2.06
CA LEU A 74 2.63 7.35 -2.00
C LEU A 74 2.12 7.78 -0.64
N GLU A 75 1.05 8.54 -0.61
CA GLU A 75 0.44 9.04 0.60
C GLU A 75 -1.07 8.85 0.61
N LEU A 76 -1.59 8.50 1.79
CA LEU A 76 -3.03 8.43 1.99
C LEU A 76 -3.60 9.84 2.03
N ASN A 77 -4.49 10.15 1.10
CA ASN A 77 -5.24 11.41 1.15
C ASN A 77 -6.31 11.35 2.23
N GLU A 78 -5.97 11.83 3.41
CA GLU A 78 -6.86 11.78 4.56
C GLU A 78 -8.10 12.67 4.40
N VAL A 79 -7.99 13.77 3.69
CA VAL A 79 -9.10 14.71 3.48
C VAL A 79 -10.15 14.11 2.54
N ARG A 80 -9.72 13.53 1.43
CA ARG A 80 -10.62 12.91 0.46
C ARG A 80 -11.14 11.54 0.92
N SER A 81 -10.35 10.83 1.72
CA SER A 81 -10.76 9.58 2.38
C SER A 81 -11.54 9.81 3.68
N ALA A 82 -11.80 11.07 4.08
CA ALA A 82 -12.49 11.42 5.34
C ALA A 82 -13.94 10.95 5.41
N ASP A 83 -14.54 10.63 4.27
CA ASP A 83 -15.88 10.04 4.21
C ASP A 83 -15.93 8.56 4.64
N VAL A 84 -14.79 7.95 4.91
CA VAL A 84 -14.72 6.62 5.52
C VAL A 84 -14.42 6.76 6.99
N ASP A 85 -15.22 6.10 7.84
CA ASP A 85 -14.96 6.15 9.28
C ASP A 85 -13.64 5.45 9.61
N ARG A 86 -12.74 6.19 10.24
CA ARG A 86 -11.47 5.70 10.76
C ARG A 86 -11.62 5.49 12.25
N HIS A 87 -12.28 4.42 12.61
CA HIS A 87 -12.54 4.06 13.99
C HIS A 87 -11.25 3.88 14.79
N THR A 88 -11.37 3.64 16.08
CA THR A 88 -10.27 3.42 17.02
C THR A 88 -8.99 2.92 16.34
N ASN A 89 -7.86 3.59 16.55
CA ASN A 89 -6.55 3.31 15.96
C ASN A 89 -6.40 3.66 14.45
N SER A 90 -7.19 4.59 13.94
CA SER A 90 -7.12 5.03 12.52
C SER A 90 -7.39 3.93 11.49
N MET A 91 -8.16 2.90 11.86
CA MET A 91 -8.53 1.83 10.96
C MET A 91 -9.74 2.20 10.11
N PHE A 92 -9.68 1.89 8.82
CA PHE A 92 -10.84 1.99 7.94
C PHE A 92 -11.86 0.91 8.27
N THR A 93 -13.12 1.28 8.45
CA THR A 93 -14.16 0.34 8.88
C THR A 93 -15.05 -0.09 7.72
N VAL A 94 -15.20 -1.41 7.57
CA VAL A 94 -16.02 -2.05 6.54
C VAL A 94 -17.13 -2.85 7.19
N ALA A 95 -18.38 -2.51 6.89
CA ALA A 95 -19.53 -3.29 7.31
C ALA A 95 -19.69 -4.53 6.42
N VAL A 96 -19.88 -5.68 7.03
CA VAL A 96 -19.98 -6.95 6.31
C VAL A 96 -21.35 -7.10 5.65
N ASN A 97 -22.41 -6.69 6.31
CA ASN A 97 -23.78 -6.81 5.83
C ASN A 97 -24.59 -5.53 6.04
N LYS A 98 -25.75 -5.47 5.39
CA LYS A 98 -26.64 -4.31 5.45
C LYS A 98 -27.16 -4.04 6.87
N GLU A 99 -27.43 -5.07 7.64
CA GLU A 99 -27.86 -4.94 9.02
C GLU A 99 -26.83 -4.21 9.88
N THR A 100 -25.55 -4.55 9.71
CA THR A 100 -24.45 -3.86 10.38
C THR A 100 -24.38 -2.39 9.95
N GLU A 101 -24.47 -2.10 8.65
CA GLU A 101 -24.48 -0.71 8.16
C GLU A 101 -25.62 0.11 8.75
N ASP A 102 -26.83 -0.45 8.78
CA ASP A 102 -28.03 0.24 9.28
C ASP A 102 -27.97 0.56 10.79
N LYS A 103 -27.17 -0.21 11.54
CA LYS A 103 -26.95 0.02 12.98
C LYS A 103 -26.00 1.18 13.26
N PHE A 104 -25.15 1.54 12.30
CA PHE A 104 -24.23 2.66 12.49
C PHE A 104 -24.96 3.99 12.42
N ASN A 105 -24.57 4.87 13.30
CA ASN A 105 -25.08 6.23 13.29
C ASN A 105 -24.61 6.97 12.02
N SER A 106 -25.36 7.99 11.61
CA SER A 106 -25.06 8.77 10.41
C SER A 106 -23.71 9.48 10.44
N SER A 107 -23.09 9.63 11.61
CA SER A 107 -21.72 10.12 11.78
C SER A 107 -20.65 9.05 11.55
N HIS A 108 -21.00 7.77 11.64
CA HIS A 108 -20.10 6.65 11.34
C HIS A 108 -20.26 6.23 9.89
N LYS A 109 -19.33 6.64 9.07
CA LYS A 109 -19.34 6.42 7.62
C LYS A 109 -18.60 5.15 7.25
N VAL A 110 -19.16 3.99 7.62
CA VAL A 110 -18.56 2.70 7.27
C VAL A 110 -18.66 2.42 5.77
N MET A 111 -17.65 1.78 5.22
CA MET A 111 -17.73 1.28 3.85
C MET A 111 -18.70 0.11 3.78
N TYR A 112 -19.63 0.18 2.83
CA TYR A 112 -20.51 -0.93 2.46
C TYR A 112 -20.71 -0.93 0.94
N ALA A 113 -20.60 -2.09 0.33
CA ALA A 113 -20.53 -2.21 -1.13
C ALA A 113 -21.75 -1.66 -1.87
N ALA A 114 -22.95 -1.85 -1.30
CA ALA A 114 -24.21 -1.43 -1.94
C ALA A 114 -24.41 0.10 -1.94
N ASN A 115 -23.61 0.84 -1.17
CA ASN A 115 -23.69 2.30 -1.12
C ASN A 115 -22.49 2.92 -1.86
N PRO A 116 -22.53 3.05 -3.20
CA PRO A 116 -21.56 3.81 -3.93
C PRO A 116 -21.67 5.29 -3.57
N GLY A 117 -20.57 5.99 -3.57
CA GLY A 117 -20.56 7.42 -3.26
C GLY A 117 -19.21 7.88 -2.75
N ALA A 118 -19.20 8.92 -1.93
CA ALA A 118 -17.97 9.59 -1.47
C ALA A 118 -17.05 8.73 -0.59
N ARG A 119 -17.48 7.53 -0.18
CA ARG A 119 -16.73 6.66 0.75
C ARG A 119 -15.75 5.77 0.02
N HIS A 120 -14.58 6.29 -0.27
CA HIS A 120 -13.49 5.57 -0.92
C HIS A 120 -12.17 5.85 -0.22
N ILE A 121 -11.18 5.02 -0.48
CA ILE A 121 -9.79 5.22 -0.08
C ILE A 121 -9.08 5.84 -1.28
N GLU A 122 -8.40 6.95 -1.06
CA GLU A 122 -7.61 7.66 -2.06
C GLU A 122 -6.15 7.71 -1.65
N ILE A 123 -5.28 7.25 -2.55
CA ILE A 123 -3.82 7.31 -2.40
C ILE A 123 -3.29 8.21 -3.49
N ASP A 124 -2.60 9.25 -3.10
CA ASP A 124 -1.95 10.19 -4.00
C ASP A 124 -0.47 9.86 -4.16
N GLN A 125 0.02 10.02 -5.38
CA GLN A 125 1.44 9.90 -5.70
C GLN A 125 2.01 11.27 -6.05
N GLY A 126 3.17 11.58 -5.52
CA GLY A 126 3.88 12.79 -5.87
C GLY A 126 5.07 13.11 -4.97
N ILE A 127 5.64 14.27 -5.16
CA ILE A 127 6.74 14.80 -4.34
C ILE A 127 6.12 15.67 -3.24
N ASP A 128 6.19 15.19 -2.02
CA ASP A 128 5.69 15.93 -0.86
C ASP A 128 6.76 16.89 -0.33
N SER A 129 6.88 18.04 -1.00
CA SER A 129 7.84 19.09 -0.64
C SER A 129 7.42 20.42 -1.21
N VAL A 130 7.39 21.45 -0.36
CA VAL A 130 7.19 22.87 -0.76
C VAL A 130 8.30 23.40 -1.65
N ASN A 131 9.47 22.76 -1.67
CA ASN A 131 10.60 23.17 -2.50
C ASN A 131 10.43 22.83 -3.98
N VAL A 132 9.50 21.94 -4.29
CA VAL A 132 9.15 21.54 -5.66
C VAL A 132 7.77 22.08 -5.96
N PRO A 133 7.62 23.06 -6.89
CA PRO A 133 6.30 23.63 -7.19
C PRO A 133 5.31 22.58 -7.71
N ALA A 134 4.07 22.64 -7.27
CA ALA A 134 2.99 21.77 -7.78
C ALA A 134 2.71 21.94 -9.27
N THR A 135 3.15 23.05 -9.86
CA THR A 135 3.07 23.32 -11.30
C THR A 135 4.17 22.62 -12.10
N MET A 136 5.20 22.09 -11.45
CA MET A 136 6.26 21.34 -12.09
C MET A 136 5.75 19.95 -12.45
N THR A 137 5.95 19.55 -13.69
CA THR A 137 5.54 18.20 -14.14
C THR A 137 6.52 17.17 -13.59
N LEU A 138 6.01 16.13 -12.97
CA LEU A 138 6.80 14.97 -12.58
C LEU A 138 7.33 14.26 -13.84
N SER A 139 8.58 13.80 -13.81
CA SER A 139 9.14 13.00 -14.92
C SER A 139 8.30 11.75 -15.16
N SER A 140 8.08 11.40 -16.43
CA SER A 140 7.31 10.20 -16.81
C SER A 140 7.84 8.91 -16.19
N ASP A 141 9.16 8.85 -15.99
CA ASP A 141 9.84 7.69 -15.41
C ASP A 141 9.57 7.52 -13.92
N LEU A 142 9.06 8.57 -13.28
CA LEU A 142 8.72 8.60 -11.84
C LEU A 142 7.22 8.50 -11.56
N ILE A 143 6.39 8.57 -12.61
CA ILE A 143 4.95 8.47 -12.45
C ILE A 143 4.55 7.01 -12.28
N GLU A 144 3.83 6.71 -11.19
CA GLU A 144 3.23 5.40 -10.98
C GLU A 144 2.08 5.19 -11.97
N THR A 145 2.27 4.25 -12.87
CA THR A 145 1.22 3.81 -13.80
C THR A 145 0.61 2.48 -13.41
N GLN A 146 1.22 1.80 -12.44
CA GLN A 146 0.85 0.47 -12.00
C GLN A 146 0.94 0.35 -10.48
N TYR A 147 -0.06 -0.25 -9.89
CA TYR A 147 -0.15 -0.52 -8.47
C TYR A 147 -0.38 -2.00 -8.22
N LEU A 148 0.30 -2.54 -7.22
CA LEU A 148 0.02 -3.85 -6.64
C LEU A 148 -0.71 -3.64 -5.32
N ILE A 149 -1.94 -4.14 -5.22
CA ILE A 149 -2.70 -4.14 -3.97
C ILE A 149 -2.78 -5.57 -3.47
N THR A 150 -2.44 -5.78 -2.21
CA THR A 150 -2.49 -7.08 -1.53
C THR A 150 -3.47 -7.05 -0.39
N ILE A 151 -4.35 -8.04 -0.32
CA ILE A 151 -5.34 -8.18 0.76
C ILE A 151 -5.68 -9.66 0.95
N ASP A 152 -6.04 -10.05 2.17
CA ASP A 152 -6.57 -11.39 2.43
C ASP A 152 -7.92 -11.57 1.71
N ASN A 153 -7.98 -12.51 0.78
CA ASN A 153 -9.13 -12.78 -0.07
C ASN A 153 -10.36 -13.29 0.71
N ARG A 154 -10.14 -13.83 1.91
CA ARG A 154 -11.24 -14.27 2.80
C ARG A 154 -11.98 -13.09 3.42
N PHE A 155 -11.35 -11.91 3.50
CA PHE A 155 -11.92 -10.75 4.17
C PHE A 155 -12.51 -9.75 3.19
N ALA A 156 -11.83 -9.44 2.07
CA ALA A 156 -12.36 -8.46 1.13
C ALA A 156 -11.90 -8.64 -0.31
N LYS A 157 -12.61 -7.92 -1.17
CA LYS A 157 -12.28 -7.67 -2.58
C LYS A 157 -12.16 -6.18 -2.84
N ILE A 158 -11.30 -5.83 -3.78
CA ILE A 158 -11.15 -4.44 -4.23
C ILE A 158 -12.23 -4.13 -5.25
N ILE A 159 -12.98 -3.07 -5.05
CA ILE A 159 -14.01 -2.60 -5.97
C ILE A 159 -13.79 -1.14 -6.35
N ASN A 160 -14.42 -0.74 -7.45
CA ASN A 160 -14.38 0.63 -7.93
C ASN A 160 -15.03 1.63 -6.97
N GLU A 161 -14.60 2.88 -7.02
CA GLU A 161 -15.12 4.00 -6.23
C GLU A 161 -16.64 4.19 -6.39
N THR A 162 -17.14 4.16 -7.62
CA THR A 162 -18.53 4.53 -7.97
C THR A 162 -19.44 3.34 -8.21
N SER A 163 -18.92 2.14 -8.27
CA SER A 163 -19.67 0.93 -8.64
C SER A 163 -19.26 -0.27 -7.79
N THR A 164 -19.95 -1.39 -7.98
CA THR A 164 -19.62 -2.68 -7.37
C THR A 164 -18.73 -3.56 -8.26
N ILE A 165 -18.16 -2.97 -9.33
CA ILE A 165 -17.27 -3.70 -10.24
C ILE A 165 -15.98 -4.00 -9.49
N SER A 166 -15.68 -5.28 -9.32
CA SER A 166 -14.45 -5.74 -8.69
C SER A 166 -13.27 -5.59 -9.65
N ALA A 167 -12.13 -5.19 -9.09
CA ALA A 167 -10.87 -5.32 -9.81
C ALA A 167 -10.58 -6.81 -10.09
N PRO A 168 -10.00 -7.15 -11.24
CA PRO A 168 -9.59 -8.52 -11.51
C PRO A 168 -8.45 -8.92 -10.57
N VAL A 169 -8.61 -10.05 -9.90
CA VAL A 169 -7.54 -10.67 -9.11
C VAL A 169 -6.51 -11.24 -10.08
N ALA A 170 -5.25 -10.86 -9.92
CA ALA A 170 -4.17 -11.40 -10.75
C ALA A 170 -3.82 -12.84 -10.34
N PHE A 171 -3.64 -13.05 -9.03
CA PHE A 171 -3.46 -14.37 -8.43
C PHE A 171 -3.79 -14.32 -6.93
N VAL A 172 -4.08 -15.47 -6.37
CA VAL A 172 -4.23 -15.67 -4.92
C VAL A 172 -3.13 -16.63 -4.50
N ASP A 173 -2.38 -16.25 -3.48
CA ASP A 173 -1.32 -17.05 -2.89
C ASP A 173 -1.90 -18.19 -2.03
N ASP A 174 -1.09 -19.19 -1.68
CA ASP A 174 -1.45 -20.30 -0.81
C ASP A 174 -1.88 -19.82 0.59
N ASP A 175 -1.36 -18.70 1.06
CA ASP A 175 -1.77 -17.99 2.29
C ASP A 175 -3.10 -17.23 2.15
N GLN A 176 -3.81 -17.37 1.03
CA GLN A 176 -5.06 -16.66 0.72
C GLN A 176 -4.90 -15.15 0.51
N VAL A 177 -3.70 -14.67 0.23
CA VAL A 177 -3.45 -13.28 -0.12
C VAL A 177 -3.76 -13.06 -1.60
N ALA A 178 -4.79 -12.26 -1.87
CA ALA A 178 -5.13 -11.84 -3.23
C ALA A 178 -4.26 -10.65 -3.66
N ASN A 179 -3.73 -10.76 -4.85
CA ASN A 179 -2.89 -9.75 -5.49
C ASN A 179 -3.64 -9.13 -6.67
N TYR A 180 -3.80 -7.81 -6.64
CA TYR A 180 -4.48 -7.03 -7.67
C TYR A 180 -3.47 -6.14 -8.38
N PHE A 181 -3.28 -6.36 -9.69
CA PHE A 181 -2.54 -5.43 -10.54
C PHE A 181 -3.49 -4.42 -11.17
N ILE A 182 -3.37 -3.18 -10.72
CA ILE A 182 -4.21 -2.07 -11.18
C ILE A 182 -3.35 -1.10 -11.97
N THR A 183 -3.74 -0.80 -13.20
CA THR A 183 -2.97 0.05 -14.12
C THR A 183 -3.82 1.18 -14.68
N THR A 184 -3.18 2.28 -15.05
CA THR A 184 -3.85 3.40 -15.73
C THR A 184 -4.49 2.99 -17.07
N SER A 185 -3.94 1.98 -17.75
CA SER A 185 -4.41 1.53 -19.06
C SER A 185 -5.55 0.53 -19.00
N THR A 186 -5.49 -0.43 -18.08
CA THR A 186 -6.49 -1.52 -17.96
C THR A 186 -7.57 -1.25 -16.93
N SER A 187 -7.30 -0.34 -16.00
CA SER A 187 -8.19 -0.02 -14.89
C SER A 187 -8.30 1.51 -14.67
N PRO A 188 -8.67 2.29 -15.70
CA PRO A 188 -8.67 3.76 -15.64
C PRO A 188 -9.69 4.33 -14.65
N THR A 189 -10.61 3.51 -14.18
CA THR A 189 -11.59 3.88 -13.15
C THR A 189 -11.02 3.80 -11.73
N PHE A 190 -9.87 3.15 -11.55
CA PHE A 190 -9.18 3.05 -10.26
C PHE A 190 -7.99 4.00 -10.19
N VAL A 191 -7.27 4.19 -11.30
CA VAL A 191 -6.06 5.01 -11.37
C VAL A 191 -6.24 6.11 -12.39
N THR A 192 -6.08 7.34 -11.93
CA THR A 192 -6.18 8.55 -12.77
C THR A 192 -4.97 9.44 -12.55
N TYR A 193 -4.63 10.24 -13.55
CA TYR A 193 -3.59 11.26 -13.39
C TYR A 193 -4.13 12.41 -12.54
N ASN A 194 -3.30 12.89 -11.61
CA ASN A 194 -3.61 14.08 -10.85
C ASN A 194 -3.30 15.33 -11.70
N SER A 195 -4.36 15.98 -12.19
CA SER A 195 -4.23 17.20 -12.99
C SER A 195 -4.27 18.50 -12.17
N ASN A 196 -4.42 18.39 -10.85
CA ASN A 196 -4.49 19.55 -9.97
C ASN A 196 -3.09 20.13 -9.75
N THR A 197 -2.90 21.37 -10.16
CA THR A 197 -1.64 22.11 -10.00
C THR A 197 -1.71 23.17 -8.89
N SER A 198 -2.83 23.24 -8.16
CA SER A 198 -3.03 24.21 -7.09
C SER A 198 -2.31 23.80 -5.82
N THR A 199 -1.52 24.69 -5.26
CA THR A 199 -0.88 24.52 -3.94
C THR A 199 -1.78 24.95 -2.78
N THR A 200 -2.94 25.55 -3.08
CA THR A 200 -3.84 26.16 -2.08
C THR A 200 -5.06 25.31 -1.75
N SER A 201 -5.21 24.15 -2.40
CA SER A 201 -6.33 23.26 -2.10
C SER A 201 -6.08 22.51 -0.78
N THR A 202 -6.96 22.69 0.18
CA THR A 202 -6.93 21.98 1.47
C THR A 202 -7.22 20.46 1.33
N ALA A 203 -7.62 20.02 0.14
CA ALA A 203 -7.90 18.62 -0.15
C ALA A 203 -6.70 17.87 -0.73
N GLU A 204 -5.58 18.55 -0.94
CA GLU A 204 -4.36 17.94 -1.47
C GLU A 204 -3.40 17.59 -0.35
N CYS A 205 -2.95 16.33 -0.29
CA CYS A 205 -1.95 15.89 0.67
C CYS A 205 -0.52 16.07 0.15
N ILE A 206 -0.33 16.05 -1.18
CA ILE A 206 0.97 16.26 -1.82
C ILE A 206 1.19 17.75 -2.11
N GLU A 207 2.23 18.32 -1.54
CA GLU A 207 2.54 19.77 -1.68
C GLU A 207 3.23 20.11 -3.01
N GLY A 208 4.07 19.22 -3.55
CA GLY A 208 4.85 19.42 -4.77
C GLY A 208 4.22 18.85 -6.03
N SER A 209 5.07 18.42 -6.94
CA SER A 209 4.67 17.80 -8.22
C SER A 209 3.91 16.52 -7.99
N ARG A 210 2.82 16.30 -8.74
CA ARG A 210 1.89 15.20 -8.57
C ARG A 210 1.92 14.24 -9.74
N GLY A 211 1.71 12.96 -9.46
CA GLY A 211 1.65 11.88 -10.44
C GLY A 211 0.24 11.35 -10.63
N THR A 212 -0.05 10.17 -10.11
CA THR A 212 -1.36 9.52 -10.24
C THR A 212 -2.09 9.45 -8.90
N ILE A 213 -3.39 9.22 -8.99
CA ILE A 213 -4.29 8.99 -7.86
C ILE A 213 -4.86 7.59 -8.01
N LEU A 214 -4.75 6.79 -6.96
CA LEU A 214 -5.40 5.49 -6.85
C LEU A 214 -6.63 5.61 -5.95
N LYS A 215 -7.81 5.23 -6.48
CA LYS A 215 -9.08 5.23 -5.74
C LYS A 215 -9.73 3.88 -5.75
N PHE A 216 -10.13 3.40 -4.60
CA PHE A 216 -10.81 2.12 -4.47
C PHE A 216 -11.70 2.06 -3.22
N ARG A 217 -12.55 1.05 -3.18
CA ARG A 217 -13.37 0.68 -2.04
C ARG A 217 -13.16 -0.80 -1.74
N LEU A 218 -13.61 -1.19 -0.56
CA LEU A 218 -13.57 -2.58 -0.10
C LEU A 218 -14.97 -3.17 -0.08
N LEU A 219 -15.10 -4.35 -0.65
CA LEU A 219 -16.27 -5.20 -0.55
C LEU A 219 -15.95 -6.36 0.37
N ALA A 220 -16.67 -6.50 1.49
CA ALA A 220 -16.52 -7.66 2.35
C ALA A 220 -16.75 -8.97 1.58
N ALA A 221 -15.89 -9.95 1.78
CA ALA A 221 -15.98 -11.23 1.11
C ALA A 221 -17.17 -12.04 1.63
N MET A 222 -17.66 -12.97 0.80
CA MET A 222 -18.82 -13.81 1.14
C MET A 222 -18.58 -14.70 2.36
N GLU A 223 -17.34 -15.08 2.59
CA GLU A 223 -16.89 -15.88 3.71
C GLU A 223 -17.17 -15.21 5.07
N LEU A 224 -17.12 -13.88 5.12
CA LEU A 224 -17.46 -13.12 6.34
C LEU A 224 -18.95 -13.10 6.64
N HIS A 225 -19.82 -13.27 5.65
CA HIS A 225 -21.27 -13.21 5.85
C HIS A 225 -21.79 -14.37 6.72
N GLY A 226 -21.13 -15.53 6.67
CA GLY A 226 -21.51 -16.71 7.45
C GLY A 226 -21.27 -16.60 8.95
N GLY A 227 -20.41 -15.69 9.39
CA GLY A 227 -20.08 -15.47 10.80
C GLY A 227 -19.02 -16.39 11.38
N ALA A 228 -18.75 -17.56 10.80
CA ALA A 228 -17.78 -18.52 11.32
C ALA A 228 -16.37 -17.92 11.50
N LEU A 229 -15.90 -17.12 10.53
CA LEU A 229 -14.61 -16.45 10.65
C LEU A 229 -14.57 -15.43 11.80
N PHE A 230 -15.69 -14.80 12.13
CA PHE A 230 -15.78 -13.91 13.29
C PHE A 230 -15.78 -14.67 14.60
N ASP A 231 -16.29 -15.91 14.62
CA ASP A 231 -16.27 -16.77 15.79
C ASP A 231 -14.87 -17.30 16.07
N ASP A 232 -14.13 -17.63 15.01
CA ASP A 232 -12.79 -18.22 15.11
C ASP A 232 -11.69 -17.16 15.30
N LEU A 233 -11.75 -16.04 14.57
CA LEU A 233 -10.68 -15.03 14.49
C LEU A 233 -11.07 -13.68 15.08
N GLY A 234 -12.37 -13.43 15.27
CA GLY A 234 -12.88 -12.13 15.66
C GLY A 234 -12.77 -11.83 17.14
N SER A 235 -12.83 -10.55 17.44
CA SER A 235 -12.98 -10.01 18.79
C SER A 235 -14.29 -9.24 18.90
N THR A 236 -14.75 -8.92 20.10
CA THR A 236 -15.98 -8.16 20.33
C THR A 236 -15.67 -6.73 20.75
N ILE A 237 -16.40 -5.77 20.19
CA ILE A 237 -16.33 -4.37 20.57
C ILE A 237 -17.74 -3.82 20.79
N ASN A 238 -17.89 -2.95 21.78
CA ASN A 238 -19.14 -2.22 22.00
C ASN A 238 -19.03 -0.84 21.30
N MET A 239 -20.00 -0.53 20.46
CA MET A 239 -20.01 0.71 19.70
C MET A 239 -21.40 1.37 19.75
N THR A 240 -21.40 2.69 19.63
CA THR A 240 -22.63 3.48 19.63
C THR A 240 -23.45 3.22 18.36
N ASP A 241 -24.72 2.93 18.51
CA ASP A 241 -25.67 2.70 17.42
C ASP A 241 -26.21 3.99 16.82
N ASN A 242 -26.96 3.81 15.73
CA ASN A 242 -27.70 4.87 15.07
C ASN A 242 -28.76 5.53 15.97
N THR A 243 -29.26 4.81 16.96
CA THR A 243 -30.22 5.33 17.95
C THR A 243 -29.47 6.07 19.04
N ALA A 244 -29.78 7.33 19.26
CA ALA A 244 -29.12 8.14 20.27
C ALA A 244 -29.16 7.49 21.66
N GLY A 245 -28.00 7.28 22.25
CA GLY A 245 -27.82 6.72 23.59
C GLY A 245 -27.88 5.19 23.65
N SER A 246 -28.00 4.50 22.53
CA SER A 246 -27.92 3.05 22.47
C SER A 246 -26.52 2.61 21.97
N SER A 247 -26.09 1.45 22.43
CA SER A 247 -24.85 0.81 21.99
C SER A 247 -25.08 -0.67 21.83
N SER A 248 -24.40 -1.26 20.87
CA SER A 248 -24.48 -2.69 20.58
C SER A 248 -23.11 -3.33 20.54
N ASN A 249 -23.11 -4.64 20.67
CA ASN A 249 -21.89 -5.44 20.52
C ASN A 249 -21.71 -5.82 19.04
N TYR A 250 -20.47 -5.64 18.56
CA TYR A 250 -20.07 -6.02 17.22
C TYR A 250 -18.90 -6.97 17.30
N LYS A 251 -18.89 -7.99 16.47
CA LYS A 251 -17.69 -8.78 16.20
C LYS A 251 -16.86 -8.08 15.14
N TYR A 252 -15.55 -8.09 15.30
CA TYR A 252 -14.64 -7.46 14.33
C TYR A 252 -13.40 -8.31 14.08
N ILE A 253 -12.84 -8.14 12.89
CA ILE A 253 -11.56 -8.70 12.47
C ILE A 253 -10.73 -7.57 11.90
N ASP A 254 -9.50 -7.41 12.40
CA ASP A 254 -8.55 -6.45 11.89
C ASP A 254 -7.63 -7.09 10.85
N SER A 255 -7.35 -6.37 9.79
CA SER A 255 -6.49 -6.78 8.70
C SER A 255 -5.71 -5.58 8.16
N THR A 256 -4.79 -5.84 7.24
CA THR A 256 -3.98 -4.80 6.60
C THR A 256 -4.03 -4.97 5.09
N ILE A 257 -4.15 -3.86 4.38
CA ILE A 257 -4.03 -3.80 2.93
C ILE A 257 -2.66 -3.23 2.60
N GLY A 258 -1.87 -3.96 1.84
CA GLY A 258 -0.62 -3.46 1.28
C GLY A 258 -0.85 -2.83 -0.09
N ILE A 259 -0.35 -1.64 -0.31
CA ILE A 259 -0.41 -0.93 -1.59
C ILE A 259 1.02 -0.59 -1.97
N LYS A 260 1.45 -1.06 -3.14
CA LYS A 260 2.81 -0.83 -3.64
C LYS A 260 2.76 -0.25 -5.04
N GLY A 261 3.45 0.87 -5.25
CA GLY A 261 3.77 1.37 -6.58
C GLY A 261 4.80 0.47 -7.24
N ILE A 262 4.60 0.11 -8.49
CA ILE A 262 5.52 -0.80 -9.19
C ILE A 262 6.74 -0.05 -9.71
N THR A 263 6.56 1.21 -10.11
CA THR A 263 7.64 2.05 -10.65
C THR A 263 8.64 2.44 -9.57
N THR A 264 8.15 3.04 -8.48
CA THR A 264 8.98 3.54 -7.38
C THR A 264 9.25 2.50 -6.30
N GLY A 265 8.42 1.45 -6.24
CA GLY A 265 8.45 0.45 -5.18
C GLY A 265 7.98 0.94 -3.82
N TYR A 266 7.51 2.19 -3.73
CA TYR A 266 7.01 2.74 -2.48
C TYR A 266 5.78 1.97 -2.01
N ARG A 267 5.71 1.67 -0.71
CA ARG A 267 4.63 0.88 -0.11
C ARG A 267 3.93 1.65 0.99
N VAL A 268 2.61 1.55 0.99
CA VAL A 268 1.72 2.05 2.04
C VAL A 268 0.91 0.86 2.58
N ASP A 269 0.87 0.71 3.88
CA ASP A 269 0.06 -0.30 4.55
C ASP A 269 -1.10 0.39 5.27
N LEU A 270 -2.33 -0.02 4.93
CA LEU A 270 -3.56 0.56 5.48
C LEU A 270 -4.22 -0.45 6.43
N PRO A 271 -4.40 -0.09 7.70
CA PRO A 271 -5.16 -0.91 8.63
C PRO A 271 -6.66 -0.82 8.33
N VAL A 272 -7.33 -1.97 8.28
CA VAL A 272 -8.75 -2.10 7.97
C VAL A 272 -9.42 -3.00 8.99
N ARG A 273 -10.61 -2.62 9.43
CA ARG A 273 -11.47 -3.37 10.34
C ARG A 273 -12.74 -3.81 9.65
N PHE A 274 -12.98 -5.10 9.61
CA PHE A 274 -14.26 -5.68 9.18
C PHE A 274 -15.13 -5.89 10.39
N ILE A 275 -16.36 -5.38 10.34
CA ILE A 275 -17.29 -5.46 11.48
C ILE A 275 -18.61 -6.09 11.08
N ARG A 276 -19.17 -6.82 12.03
CA ARG A 276 -20.47 -7.46 11.94
C ARG A 276 -21.25 -7.26 13.23
N PHE A 277 -22.51 -6.88 13.10
CA PHE A 277 -23.42 -6.82 14.25
C PHE A 277 -23.59 -8.20 14.87
N ASN A 278 -23.44 -8.27 16.18
CA ASN A 278 -23.64 -9.51 16.93
C ASN A 278 -25.10 -9.60 17.38
N THR A 279 -25.81 -10.59 16.87
CA THR A 279 -27.22 -10.85 17.20
C THR A 279 -27.39 -11.81 18.39
N ASP A 280 -26.28 -12.30 18.99
CA ASP A 280 -26.32 -13.24 20.10
C ASP A 280 -26.48 -12.55 21.45
#